data_f96fdbd4c1786e832c290e47c0875690
#
_entry.id   f96fdbd4c1786e832c290e47c0875690
#
_cell.length_a   1.000
_cell.length_b   1.000
_cell.length_c   1.000
_cell.angle_alpha   90.00
_cell.angle_beta   90.00
_cell.angle_gamma   90.00
#
_symmetry.space_group_name_H-M   'P 1'
#
loop_
_entity.id
_entity.type
_entity.pdbx_description
1 polymer ?
#
loop_
_entity_poly.entity_id
_entity_poly.type
_entity_poly.pdbx_seq_one_letter_code
_entity_poly.pdbx_strand_id
1 'polypeptide(L)'
;MVDKAKIEQATRLLLEGIGEDPDREGLRATPHRVAELYEELISHESKELLATLVPIIGSDTHQEMVLVRDIAFHSLCEHHLVPFFGVADVAYIPSKTGNITGFSKIIKLVRVAAARLQIQERLTSMIADSMVEALAPAGVLVLVKAEHLCMTMRGERAPGSRVVTSAVRGIFRSNAATRAEVLALIESPS
;
A
#
# COMPACT_ATOMS: atom_id res chain seq x y z
N MET A 1 -18.65 3.72 2.41
CA MET A 1 -18.60 4.47 3.68
C MET A 1 -18.61 3.45 4.83
N VAL A 2 -17.74 3.61 5.82
CA VAL A 2 -17.67 2.73 6.99
C VAL A 2 -18.91 2.96 7.87
N ASP A 3 -19.58 1.88 8.27
CA ASP A 3 -20.73 1.93 9.20
C ASP A 3 -20.20 1.82 10.63
N LYS A 4 -19.92 2.97 11.24
CA LYS A 4 -19.37 3.05 12.61
C LYS A 4 -20.26 2.34 13.64
N ALA A 5 -21.57 2.49 13.55
CA ALA A 5 -22.50 1.89 14.52
C ALA A 5 -22.41 0.36 14.51
N LYS A 6 -22.28 -0.25 13.33
CA LYS A 6 -22.05 -1.71 13.22
C LYS A 6 -20.70 -2.13 13.79
N ILE A 7 -19.65 -1.33 13.56
CA ILE A 7 -18.31 -1.65 14.11
C ILE A 7 -18.33 -1.54 15.63
N GLU A 8 -18.96 -0.53 16.20
CA GLU A 8 -19.11 -0.38 17.65
C GLU A 8 -19.85 -1.58 18.26
N GLN A 9 -20.95 -1.99 17.65
CA GLN A 9 -21.69 -3.19 18.09
C GLN A 9 -20.86 -4.47 18.00
N ALA A 10 -20.16 -4.68 16.87
CA ALA A 10 -19.29 -5.83 16.68
C ALA A 10 -18.13 -5.83 17.68
N THR A 11 -17.57 -4.67 18.02
CA THR A 11 -16.50 -4.53 19.01
C THR A 11 -16.99 -4.89 20.41
N ARG A 12 -18.21 -4.51 20.79
CA ARG A 12 -18.80 -4.94 22.07
C ARG A 12 -18.92 -6.45 22.14
N LEU A 13 -19.49 -7.08 21.10
CA LEU A 13 -19.61 -8.54 21.01
C LEU A 13 -18.24 -9.25 21.05
N LEU A 14 -17.21 -8.66 20.41
CA LEU A 14 -15.85 -9.19 20.49
C LEU A 14 -15.32 -9.15 21.93
N LEU A 15 -15.48 -8.03 22.64
CA LEU A 15 -15.07 -7.89 24.04
C LEU A 15 -15.74 -8.93 24.92
N GLU A 16 -17.06 -9.09 24.81
CA GLU A 16 -17.83 -10.11 25.52
C GLU A 16 -17.33 -11.53 25.17
N GLY A 17 -17.08 -11.79 23.88
CA GLY A 17 -16.61 -13.10 23.38
C GLY A 17 -15.24 -13.51 23.88
N ILE A 18 -14.36 -12.57 24.20
CA ILE A 18 -13.05 -12.82 24.82
C ILE A 18 -13.09 -12.81 26.36
N GLY A 19 -14.28 -12.63 26.97
CA GLY A 19 -14.48 -12.66 28.41
C GLY A 19 -14.25 -11.33 29.12
N GLU A 20 -14.25 -10.22 28.40
CA GLU A 20 -14.12 -8.88 28.96
C GLU A 20 -15.51 -8.24 29.20
N ASP A 21 -15.59 -7.35 30.19
CA ASP A 21 -16.75 -6.50 30.43
C ASP A 21 -16.62 -5.18 29.62
N PRO A 22 -17.41 -5.00 28.56
CA PRO A 22 -17.32 -3.80 27.71
C PRO A 22 -17.74 -2.52 28.46
N ASP A 23 -18.41 -2.63 29.59
CA ASP A 23 -18.88 -1.46 30.37
C ASP A 23 -17.92 -1.05 31.49
N ARG A 24 -16.86 -1.83 31.75
CA ARG A 24 -15.81 -1.40 32.67
C ARG A 24 -15.13 -0.11 32.19
N GLU A 25 -14.69 0.74 33.11
CA GLU A 25 -14.18 2.08 32.84
C GLU A 25 -13.15 2.14 31.70
N GLY A 26 -12.16 1.23 31.68
CA GLY A 26 -11.10 1.20 30.68
C GLY A 26 -11.57 0.80 29.27
N LEU A 27 -12.72 0.11 29.11
CA LEU A 27 -13.22 -0.37 27.82
C LEU A 27 -14.44 0.36 27.29
N ARG A 28 -15.09 1.20 28.10
CA ARG A 28 -16.34 1.90 27.73
C ARG A 28 -16.22 2.70 26.43
N ALA A 29 -15.06 3.32 26.18
CA ALA A 29 -14.81 4.08 24.96
C ALA A 29 -14.18 3.24 23.82
N THR A 30 -13.81 1.96 24.04
CA THR A 30 -13.11 1.12 23.07
C THR A 30 -13.94 0.86 21.80
N PRO A 31 -15.25 0.56 21.86
CA PRO A 31 -16.05 0.38 20.65
C PRO A 31 -16.00 1.58 19.71
N HIS A 32 -16.15 2.78 20.26
CA HIS A 32 -16.08 4.02 19.50
C HIS A 32 -14.69 4.23 18.87
N ARG A 33 -13.61 4.07 19.65
CA ARG A 33 -12.24 4.22 19.17
C ARG A 33 -11.90 3.22 18.06
N VAL A 34 -12.39 2.00 18.14
CA VAL A 34 -12.22 0.98 17.10
C VAL A 34 -12.96 1.38 15.83
N ALA A 35 -14.17 1.94 15.94
CA ALA A 35 -14.91 2.42 14.78
C ALA A 35 -14.18 3.59 14.06
N GLU A 36 -13.62 4.53 14.82
CA GLU A 36 -12.78 5.61 14.27
C GLU A 36 -11.52 5.06 13.60
N LEU A 37 -10.83 4.10 14.24
CA LEU A 37 -9.64 3.45 13.67
C LEU A 37 -9.94 2.82 12.30
N TYR A 38 -11.04 2.08 12.17
CA TYR A 38 -11.41 1.47 10.89
C TYR A 38 -11.84 2.50 9.84
N GLU A 39 -12.47 3.60 10.24
CA GLU A 39 -12.79 4.69 9.32
C GLU A 39 -11.51 5.35 8.77
N GLU A 40 -10.48 5.53 9.61
CA GLU A 40 -9.19 6.09 9.21
C GLU A 40 -8.40 5.12 8.30
N LEU A 41 -8.37 3.83 8.65
CA LEU A 41 -7.54 2.84 7.94
C LEU A 41 -8.18 2.34 6.65
N ILE A 42 -9.51 2.46 6.47
CA ILE A 42 -10.21 1.92 5.31
C ILE A 42 -10.88 3.04 4.51
N SER A 43 -10.28 3.35 3.38
CA SER A 43 -10.90 4.21 2.36
C SER A 43 -11.60 3.33 1.32
N HIS A 44 -12.93 3.53 1.14
CA HIS A 44 -13.71 2.73 0.19
C HIS A 44 -13.65 3.23 -1.26
N GLU A 45 -12.88 4.27 -1.55
CA GLU A 45 -12.90 4.91 -2.86
C GLU A 45 -11.89 4.29 -3.84
N SER A 46 -12.24 3.13 -4.42
CA SER A 46 -11.48 2.57 -5.56
C SER A 46 -11.40 3.51 -6.76
N LYS A 47 -12.35 4.45 -6.91
CA LYS A 47 -12.31 5.50 -7.92
C LYS A 47 -11.20 6.54 -7.67
N GLU A 48 -10.77 6.72 -6.42
CA GLU A 48 -9.67 7.63 -6.09
C GLU A 48 -8.29 7.14 -6.55
N LEU A 49 -8.13 5.84 -6.77
CA LEU A 49 -6.83 5.26 -7.10
C LEU A 49 -6.27 5.85 -8.41
N LEU A 50 -7.07 5.83 -9.48
CA LEU A 50 -6.68 6.42 -10.77
C LEU A 50 -6.73 7.95 -10.76
N ALA A 51 -7.72 8.53 -10.07
CA ALA A 51 -7.82 9.98 -9.92
C ALA A 51 -6.63 10.59 -9.15
N THR A 52 -5.87 9.76 -8.43
CA THR A 52 -4.66 10.20 -7.73
C THR A 52 -3.53 10.54 -8.68
N LEU A 53 -3.41 9.80 -9.79
CA LEU A 53 -2.35 9.98 -10.77
C LEU A 53 -2.83 10.90 -11.89
N VAL A 54 -2.52 12.18 -11.78
CA VAL A 54 -2.75 13.15 -12.86
C VAL A 54 -1.49 13.24 -13.71
N PRO A 55 -1.56 12.87 -15.01
CA PRO A 55 -0.44 13.05 -15.91
C PRO A 55 -0.09 14.51 -16.06
N ILE A 56 1.20 14.84 -15.99
CA ILE A 56 1.74 16.13 -16.37
C ILE A 56 2.30 15.94 -17.76
N ILE A 57 1.66 16.59 -18.73
CA ILE A 57 2.14 16.62 -20.12
C ILE A 57 3.14 17.76 -20.20
N GLY A 58 4.42 17.44 -20.18
CA GLY A 58 5.50 18.42 -20.31
C GLY A 58 5.87 18.71 -21.77
N SER A 59 6.43 19.89 -22.04
CA SER A 59 7.05 20.21 -23.32
C SER A 59 8.38 19.44 -23.52
N ASP A 60 9.01 19.03 -22.43
CA ASP A 60 10.25 18.28 -22.43
C ASP A 60 9.97 16.78 -22.27
N THR A 61 10.38 15.99 -23.25
CA THR A 61 10.23 14.54 -23.23
C THR A 61 11.23 13.93 -22.26
N HIS A 62 10.84 13.78 -20.99
CA HIS A 62 11.65 13.06 -20.02
C HIS A 62 11.54 11.55 -20.27
N GLN A 63 12.68 10.89 -20.49
CA GLN A 63 12.73 9.45 -20.80
C GLN A 63 13.56 8.65 -19.78
N GLU A 64 14.16 9.34 -18.80
CA GLU A 64 14.97 8.72 -17.78
C GLU A 64 14.09 8.07 -16.69
N MET A 65 14.66 7.09 -16.01
CA MET A 65 14.00 6.42 -14.89
C MET A 65 13.71 7.39 -13.74
N VAL A 66 12.50 7.32 -13.23
CA VAL A 66 12.09 7.99 -12.00
C VAL A 66 11.90 6.91 -10.93
N LEU A 67 12.54 7.07 -9.77
CA LEU A 67 12.41 6.18 -8.63
C LEU A 67 12.02 6.98 -7.38
N VAL A 68 10.94 6.58 -6.72
CA VAL A 68 10.54 7.07 -5.39
C VAL A 68 10.68 5.92 -4.42
N ARG A 69 11.57 6.08 -3.42
CA ARG A 69 11.94 5.04 -2.47
C ARG A 69 11.28 5.23 -1.12
N ASP A 70 11.24 4.14 -0.35
CA ASP A 70 10.91 4.12 1.07
C ASP A 70 9.57 4.77 1.40
N ILE A 71 8.58 4.62 0.53
CA ILE A 71 7.22 5.14 0.75
C ILE A 71 6.56 4.33 1.86
N ALA A 72 6.49 4.90 3.05
CA ALA A 72 5.86 4.26 4.19
C ALA A 72 4.34 4.08 3.99
N PHE A 73 3.85 2.90 4.34
CA PHE A 73 2.42 2.56 4.30
C PHE A 73 2.01 1.65 5.46
N HIS A 74 0.71 1.67 5.77
CA HIS A 74 0.03 0.74 6.66
C HIS A 74 -1.17 0.17 5.93
N SER A 75 -1.49 -1.09 6.19
CA SER A 75 -2.66 -1.77 5.62
C SER A 75 -3.18 -2.82 6.59
N LEU A 76 -4.37 -3.36 6.32
CA LEU A 76 -4.96 -4.43 7.11
C LEU A 76 -4.97 -5.74 6.32
N CYS A 77 -4.39 -6.79 6.91
CA CYS A 77 -4.44 -8.13 6.34
C CYS A 77 -5.89 -8.64 6.30
N GLU A 78 -6.40 -8.98 5.12
CA GLU A 78 -7.77 -9.43 4.96
C GLU A 78 -8.09 -10.75 5.66
N HIS A 79 -7.06 -11.58 5.95
CA HIS A 79 -7.24 -12.88 6.59
C HIS A 79 -7.48 -12.80 8.11
N HIS A 80 -6.93 -11.78 8.76
CA HIS A 80 -6.92 -11.70 10.24
C HIS A 80 -7.33 -10.33 10.78
N LEU A 81 -7.58 -9.33 9.92
CA LEU A 81 -7.88 -7.94 10.29
C LEU A 81 -6.82 -7.28 11.19
N VAL A 82 -5.60 -7.80 11.17
CA VAL A 82 -4.45 -7.20 11.87
C VAL A 82 -3.57 -6.44 10.88
N PRO A 83 -2.84 -5.40 11.34
CA PRO A 83 -2.00 -4.61 10.46
C PRO A 83 -0.84 -5.39 9.83
N PHE A 84 -0.46 -4.96 8.65
CA PHE A 84 0.87 -5.11 8.10
C PHE A 84 1.33 -3.74 7.59
N PHE A 85 2.62 -3.48 7.70
CA PHE A 85 3.17 -2.17 7.41
C PHE A 85 4.62 -2.30 6.94
N GLY A 86 5.06 -1.29 6.22
CA GLY A 86 6.40 -1.31 5.65
C GLY A 86 6.64 -0.18 4.69
N VAL A 87 7.43 -0.45 3.65
CA VAL A 87 7.79 0.51 2.62
C VAL A 87 7.52 -0.04 1.23
N ALA A 88 7.21 0.86 0.32
CA ALA A 88 7.10 0.59 -1.11
C ALA A 88 8.10 1.46 -1.88
N ASP A 89 8.82 0.82 -2.81
CA ASP A 89 9.67 1.47 -3.78
C ASP A 89 8.95 1.42 -5.14
N VAL A 90 8.77 2.57 -5.79
CA VAL A 90 8.04 2.70 -7.05
C VAL A 90 8.94 3.35 -8.09
N ALA A 91 9.27 2.61 -9.14
CA ALA A 91 10.02 3.10 -10.28
C ALA A 91 9.17 3.07 -11.55
N TYR A 92 9.35 4.07 -12.41
CA TYR A 92 8.81 4.03 -13.77
C TYR A 92 9.73 4.73 -14.76
N ILE A 93 9.65 4.34 -16.02
CA ILE A 93 10.29 5.01 -17.15
C ILE A 93 9.17 5.59 -18.01
N PRO A 94 9.11 6.92 -18.19
CA PRO A 94 8.12 7.54 -19.07
C PRO A 94 8.17 6.95 -20.48
N SER A 95 7.04 6.94 -21.17
CA SER A 95 6.99 6.57 -22.59
C SER A 95 7.55 7.69 -23.46
N LYS A 96 7.63 7.45 -24.77
CA LYS A 96 8.05 8.48 -25.75
C LYS A 96 7.14 9.71 -25.74
N THR A 97 5.91 9.61 -25.24
CA THR A 97 5.01 10.75 -25.05
C THR A 97 5.38 11.60 -23.83
N GLY A 98 6.31 11.11 -22.97
CA GLY A 98 6.87 11.87 -21.85
C GLY A 98 5.91 12.13 -20.69
N ASN A 99 4.82 11.35 -20.54
CA ASN A 99 3.90 11.52 -19.41
C ASN A 99 4.61 11.23 -18.08
N ILE A 100 4.70 12.26 -17.25
CA ILE A 100 5.22 12.17 -15.87
C ILE A 100 4.11 12.50 -14.87
N THR A 101 4.35 12.26 -13.60
CA THR A 101 3.45 12.66 -12.51
C THR A 101 4.25 13.23 -11.34
N GLY A 102 3.60 14.05 -10.50
CA GLY A 102 4.24 14.57 -9.29
C GLY A 102 4.56 13.45 -8.30
N PHE A 103 5.72 13.49 -7.65
CA PHE A 103 6.17 12.47 -6.68
C PHE A 103 5.17 12.28 -5.54
N SER A 104 4.54 13.37 -5.06
CA SER A 104 3.48 13.32 -4.05
C SER A 104 2.26 12.49 -4.48
N LYS A 105 1.99 12.39 -5.79
CA LYS A 105 0.91 11.59 -6.34
C LYS A 105 1.22 10.09 -6.27
N ILE A 106 2.49 9.73 -6.47
CA ILE A 106 2.97 8.35 -6.30
C ILE A 106 2.86 7.94 -4.83
N ILE A 107 3.26 8.81 -3.90
CA ILE A 107 3.10 8.56 -2.46
C ILE A 107 1.63 8.38 -2.10
N LYS A 108 0.76 9.27 -2.61
CA LYS A 108 -0.69 9.17 -2.38
C LYS A 108 -1.27 7.87 -2.97
N LEU A 109 -0.83 7.46 -4.17
CA LEU A 109 -1.25 6.20 -4.79
C LEU A 109 -0.99 5.00 -3.87
N VAL A 110 0.22 4.88 -3.33
CA VAL A 110 0.60 3.78 -2.42
C VAL A 110 -0.32 3.78 -1.19
N ARG A 111 -0.55 4.94 -0.57
CA ARG A 111 -1.42 5.06 0.61
C ARG A 111 -2.87 4.71 0.32
N VAL A 112 -3.44 5.19 -0.79
CA VAL A 112 -4.82 4.88 -1.21
C VAL A 112 -4.96 3.40 -1.56
N ALA A 113 -3.96 2.79 -2.21
CA ALA A 113 -3.94 1.37 -2.51
C ALA A 113 -3.88 0.51 -1.23
N ALA A 114 -3.19 0.97 -0.20
CA ALA A 114 -3.05 0.30 1.08
C ALA A 114 -4.28 0.48 2.00
N ALA A 115 -5.06 1.56 1.86
CA ALA A 115 -6.17 1.93 2.75
C ALA A 115 -7.42 1.06 2.53
N ARG A 116 -7.27 -0.27 2.62
CA ARG A 116 -8.33 -1.29 2.50
C ARG A 116 -7.88 -2.62 3.09
N LEU A 117 -8.79 -3.60 3.15
CA LEU A 117 -8.39 -4.97 3.41
C LEU A 117 -7.58 -5.50 2.24
N GLN A 118 -6.35 -5.93 2.49
CA GLN A 118 -5.37 -6.29 1.47
C GLN A 118 -4.65 -7.60 1.73
N ILE A 119 -4.11 -8.15 0.65
CA ILE A 119 -2.94 -9.02 0.65
C ILE A 119 -1.80 -8.29 -0.05
N GLN A 120 -0.57 -8.50 0.36
CA GLN A 120 0.58 -7.73 -0.11
C GLN A 120 0.81 -7.89 -1.62
N GLU A 121 0.59 -9.06 -2.17
CA GLU A 121 0.71 -9.37 -3.59
C GLU A 121 -0.27 -8.53 -4.44
N ARG A 122 -1.52 -8.42 -3.98
CA ARG A 122 -2.54 -7.59 -4.63
C ARG A 122 -2.20 -6.10 -4.52
N LEU A 123 -1.75 -5.64 -3.35
CA LEU A 123 -1.28 -4.26 -3.14
C LEU A 123 -0.20 -3.90 -4.15
N THR A 124 0.83 -4.75 -4.25
CA THR A 124 1.97 -4.53 -5.15
C THR A 124 1.56 -4.45 -6.62
N SER A 125 0.71 -5.39 -7.06
CA SER A 125 0.20 -5.41 -8.43
C SER A 125 -0.72 -4.23 -8.73
N MET A 126 -1.59 -3.88 -7.79
CA MET A 126 -2.53 -2.76 -7.92
C MET A 126 -1.81 -1.42 -8.11
N ILE A 127 -0.73 -1.17 -7.37
CA ILE A 127 0.09 0.04 -7.55
C ILE A 127 0.70 0.06 -8.96
N ALA A 128 1.30 -1.06 -9.40
CA ALA A 128 1.93 -1.14 -10.71
C ALA A 128 0.92 -0.97 -11.86
N ASP A 129 -0.24 -1.61 -11.77
CA ASP A 129 -1.28 -1.55 -12.81
C ASP A 129 -1.91 -0.17 -12.90
N SER A 130 -2.13 0.51 -11.76
CA SER A 130 -2.61 1.90 -11.73
C SER A 130 -1.62 2.88 -12.38
N MET A 131 -0.31 2.67 -12.18
CA MET A 131 0.72 3.47 -12.86
C MET A 131 0.69 3.25 -14.37
N VAL A 132 0.51 2.01 -14.83
CA VAL A 132 0.40 1.69 -16.26
C VAL A 132 -0.84 2.33 -16.88
N GLU A 133 -1.98 2.20 -16.22
CA GLU A 133 -3.26 2.73 -16.71
C GLU A 133 -3.27 4.26 -16.79
N ALA A 134 -2.73 4.94 -15.79
CA ALA A 134 -2.78 6.40 -15.72
C ALA A 134 -1.72 7.09 -16.60
N LEU A 135 -0.51 6.54 -16.72
CA LEU A 135 0.63 7.21 -17.35
C LEU A 135 1.06 6.59 -18.67
N ALA A 136 0.62 5.37 -18.98
CA ALA A 136 1.09 4.58 -20.13
C ALA A 136 2.64 4.61 -20.28
N PRO A 137 3.42 4.32 -19.21
CA PRO A 137 4.87 4.43 -19.21
C PRO A 137 5.52 3.30 -20.03
N ALA A 138 6.78 3.44 -20.39
CA ALA A 138 7.56 2.37 -21.03
C ALA A 138 7.75 1.16 -20.09
N GLY A 139 7.76 1.39 -18.77
CA GLY A 139 7.79 0.35 -17.75
C GLY A 139 7.52 0.85 -16.36
N VAL A 140 7.11 -0.08 -15.50
CA VAL A 140 6.90 0.13 -14.06
C VAL A 140 7.52 -1.03 -13.29
N LEU A 141 8.18 -0.71 -12.17
CA LEU A 141 8.61 -1.66 -11.15
C LEU A 141 8.13 -1.17 -9.80
N VAL A 142 7.45 -2.04 -9.06
CA VAL A 142 7.05 -1.82 -7.68
C VAL A 142 7.65 -2.92 -6.83
N LEU A 143 8.32 -2.55 -5.73
CA LEU A 143 8.83 -3.46 -4.72
C LEU A 143 8.21 -3.06 -3.37
N VAL A 144 7.61 -4.03 -2.68
CA VAL A 144 7.01 -3.81 -1.35
C VAL A 144 7.70 -4.70 -0.34
N LYS A 145 8.16 -4.12 0.76
CA LYS A 145 8.78 -4.82 1.90
C LYS A 145 7.96 -4.52 3.14
N ALA A 146 7.35 -5.53 3.76
CA ALA A 146 6.49 -5.31 4.92
C ALA A 146 6.63 -6.36 6.00
N GLU A 147 6.38 -5.95 7.23
CA GLU A 147 6.17 -6.81 8.38
C GLU A 147 4.68 -7.06 8.56
N HIS A 148 4.31 -8.33 8.81
CA HIS A 148 2.94 -8.78 8.99
C HIS A 148 2.70 -9.21 10.42
N LEU A 149 1.86 -8.49 11.17
CA LEU A 149 1.57 -8.87 12.56
C LEU A 149 0.90 -10.25 12.66
N CYS A 150 0.17 -10.69 11.63
CA CYS A 150 -0.37 -12.04 11.59
C CYS A 150 0.70 -13.16 11.58
N MET A 151 1.96 -12.84 11.22
CA MET A 151 3.11 -13.74 11.26
C MET A 151 3.97 -13.52 12.49
N THR A 152 4.17 -12.26 12.90
CA THR A 152 5.17 -11.92 13.92
C THR A 152 4.63 -12.02 15.34
N MET A 153 3.35 -11.67 15.59
CA MET A 153 2.76 -11.66 16.92
C MET A 153 2.04 -12.96 17.32
N ARG A 154 1.70 -13.80 16.35
CA ARG A 154 0.95 -15.06 16.55
C ARG A 154 1.40 -16.11 15.52
N GLY A 155 0.83 -17.33 15.60
CA GLY A 155 1.17 -18.42 14.68
C GLY A 155 2.65 -18.78 14.79
N GLU A 156 3.40 -18.57 13.73
CA GLU A 156 4.83 -18.90 13.67
C GLU A 156 5.71 -18.02 14.57
N ARG A 157 5.19 -16.91 15.06
CA ARG A 157 5.91 -15.98 15.95
C ARG A 157 7.32 -15.65 15.44
N ALA A 158 7.41 -15.21 14.19
CA ALA A 158 8.66 -14.92 13.51
C ALA A 158 9.00 -13.40 13.52
N PRO A 159 9.41 -12.82 14.68
CA PRO A 159 9.71 -11.38 14.76
C PRO A 159 10.89 -11.03 13.86
N GLY A 160 10.80 -9.88 13.20
CA GLY A 160 11.81 -9.41 12.25
C GLY A 160 11.69 -10.00 10.85
N SER A 161 10.81 -11.00 10.63
CA SER A 161 10.53 -11.50 9.29
C SER A 161 9.82 -10.44 8.45
N ARG A 162 10.28 -10.25 7.22
CA ARG A 162 9.66 -9.35 6.24
C ARG A 162 9.27 -10.11 4.99
N VAL A 163 8.08 -9.84 4.49
CA VAL A 163 7.63 -10.31 3.18
C VAL A 163 8.05 -9.29 2.13
N VAL A 164 8.63 -9.78 1.03
CA VAL A 164 9.00 -8.94 -0.11
C VAL A 164 8.21 -9.41 -1.32
N THR A 165 7.50 -8.48 -1.95
CA THR A 165 6.77 -8.72 -3.20
C THR A 165 7.17 -7.71 -4.26
N SER A 166 7.16 -8.14 -5.53
CA SER A 166 7.50 -7.27 -6.66
C SER A 166 6.49 -7.41 -7.79
N ALA A 167 6.23 -6.30 -8.47
CA ALA A 167 5.46 -6.26 -9.70
C ALA A 167 6.23 -5.49 -10.77
N VAL A 168 6.42 -6.11 -11.92
CA VAL A 168 7.15 -5.52 -13.05
C VAL A 168 6.29 -5.48 -14.30
N ARG A 169 6.34 -4.36 -15.04
CA ARG A 169 5.60 -4.12 -16.28
C ARG A 169 6.51 -3.51 -17.34
N GLY A 170 6.20 -3.70 -18.61
CA GLY A 170 6.91 -3.10 -19.72
C GLY A 170 8.40 -3.47 -19.76
N ILE A 171 9.27 -2.49 -20.00
CA ILE A 171 10.71 -2.67 -20.18
C ILE A 171 11.42 -3.34 -19.01
N PHE A 172 10.96 -3.09 -17.75
CA PHE A 172 11.54 -3.77 -16.60
C PHE A 172 11.32 -5.29 -16.62
N ARG A 173 10.29 -5.78 -17.34
CA ARG A 173 10.07 -7.22 -17.55
C ARG A 173 10.96 -7.76 -18.66
N SER A 174 11.10 -7.05 -19.79
CA SER A 174 11.79 -7.53 -20.99
C SER A 174 13.29 -7.26 -20.97
N ASN A 175 13.79 -6.27 -20.23
CA ASN A 175 15.21 -5.90 -20.16
C ASN A 175 15.79 -6.18 -18.78
N ALA A 176 16.65 -7.18 -18.68
CA ALA A 176 17.28 -7.57 -17.42
C ALA A 176 18.27 -6.52 -16.89
N ALA A 177 18.97 -5.78 -17.76
CA ALA A 177 19.91 -4.74 -17.35
C ALA A 177 19.18 -3.56 -16.70
N THR A 178 18.12 -3.06 -17.33
CA THR A 178 17.28 -1.98 -16.74
C THR A 178 16.65 -2.40 -15.41
N ARG A 179 16.24 -3.68 -15.30
CA ARG A 179 15.72 -4.21 -14.03
C ARG A 179 16.83 -4.31 -12.97
N ALA A 180 18.04 -4.73 -13.32
CA ALA A 180 19.15 -4.80 -12.38
C ALA A 180 19.57 -3.42 -11.89
N GLU A 181 19.58 -2.40 -12.76
CA GLU A 181 19.88 -1.01 -12.40
C GLU A 181 18.92 -0.49 -11.33
N VAL A 182 17.61 -0.62 -11.52
CA VAL A 182 16.64 -0.11 -10.52
C VAL A 182 16.75 -0.86 -9.19
N LEU A 183 17.00 -2.16 -9.21
CA LEU A 183 17.19 -2.94 -7.98
C LEU A 183 18.45 -2.49 -7.22
N ALA A 184 19.55 -2.21 -7.94
CA ALA A 184 20.76 -1.66 -7.35
C ALA A 184 20.52 -0.26 -6.72
N LEU A 185 19.74 0.60 -7.38
CA LEU A 185 19.35 1.91 -6.84
C LEU A 185 18.46 1.76 -5.57
N ILE A 186 17.55 0.78 -5.53
CA ILE A 186 16.70 0.50 -4.35
C ILE A 186 17.55 -0.02 -3.17
N GLU A 187 18.61 -0.76 -3.43
CA GLU A 187 19.49 -1.33 -2.41
C GLU A 187 20.61 -0.39 -1.96
N SER A 188 20.86 0.69 -2.72
CA SER A 188 21.91 1.65 -2.37
C SER A 188 21.63 2.33 -1.02
N PRO A 189 22.65 2.55 -0.18
CA PRO A 189 22.49 3.32 1.06
C PRO A 189 21.93 4.72 0.78
N SER A 190 21.07 5.20 1.68
CA SER A 190 20.52 6.56 1.64
C SER A 190 21.51 7.57 2.16
#